data_6492d0209b3264d3497d91946a80a02a
#
_entry.id   6492d0209b3264d3497d91946a80a02a
#
_cell.length_a   1.000
_cell.length_b   1.000
_cell.length_c   1.000
_cell.angle_alpha   90.00
_cell.angle_beta   90.00
_cell.angle_gamma   90.00
#
_symmetry.space_group_name_H-M   'P 1'
#
loop_
_entity.id
_entity.type
_entity.pdbx_description
1 polymer ?
#
loop_
_entity_poly.entity_id
_entity_poly.type
_entity_poly.pdbx_seq_one_letter_code
_entity_poly.pdbx_strand_id
1 'polypeptide(L)'
;MFRRVKQVIFPLLITALLYSCSPSGITPYPTYDPFAPVTGQAVTPAPPQPGEIIQPTKTPSGPTPTRAPLSVTIPTRNPNSSFTAPTPDAPHALPPPREFVDQYTVQAGDSLGSISKTYGISLEALMQANGLNETTMLSVGQVVNIPPVVTDPIPGSGFKLIPDSELIYGPAAIAFDLDAYLRSKGGYLGNDVQDVNGTYLSGSQIILRVAQNYSVNPRLLVALLEYRSGWVTNPVPSNIDYPLGNYDEYYAGLYRQTAWAADNLNRGYYSWRVNALGALPLNDGTYAPMDPTINAGTAALQYFFSLFNDRATWDFDVSQ
;
A
#
# COMPACT_ATOMS: atom_id res chain seq x y z
N MET A 1 28.93 11.80 60.76
CA MET A 1 30.38 12.08 60.74
C MET A 1 30.80 12.15 59.28
N PHE A 2 30.99 13.37 58.75
CA PHE A 2 31.86 13.89 57.74
C PHE A 2 32.60 12.87 56.84
N ARG A 3 32.65 12.98 55.48
CA ARG A 3 33.22 14.10 54.69
C ARG A 3 32.91 14.00 53.21
N ARG A 4 32.59 15.11 52.60
CA ARG A 4 32.64 15.44 51.15
C ARG A 4 34.09 15.50 50.64
N VAL A 5 34.32 15.14 49.34
CA VAL A 5 35.33 15.75 48.47
C VAL A 5 34.84 15.55 47.04
N LYS A 6 34.39 16.52 46.37
CA LYS A 6 34.79 17.56 45.37
C LYS A 6 35.51 16.99 44.14
N GLN A 7 34.82 17.18 43.03
CA GLN A 7 35.21 17.58 41.66
C GLN A 7 36.71 17.74 41.34
N VAL A 8 37.07 17.26 40.13
CA VAL A 8 37.90 18.03 39.19
C VAL A 8 37.51 17.66 37.73
N ILE A 9 37.16 18.68 36.99
CA ILE A 9 36.96 18.77 35.55
C ILE A 9 38.34 18.90 34.88
N PHE A 10 38.58 18.20 33.75
CA PHE A 10 39.43 18.79 32.70
C PHE A 10 39.09 18.18 31.31
N PRO A 11 38.92 19.01 30.30
CA PRO A 11 38.65 18.58 28.94
C PRO A 11 39.95 18.39 28.16
N LEU A 12 40.04 17.37 27.32
CA LEU A 12 41.09 17.31 26.30
C LEU A 12 40.46 17.11 24.92
N LEU A 13 40.54 18.17 24.17
CA LEU A 13 40.36 18.24 22.73
C LEU A 13 41.39 17.32 22.05
N ILE A 14 40.94 16.35 21.27
CA ILE A 14 41.76 15.71 20.25
C ILE A 14 40.99 15.75 18.94
N THR A 15 41.32 16.73 18.11
CA THR A 15 41.03 16.74 16.68
C THR A 15 41.88 15.72 15.98
N ALA A 16 41.27 14.62 15.53
CA ALA A 16 41.90 13.73 14.59
C ALA A 16 41.14 13.82 13.24
N LEU A 17 41.75 14.49 12.31
CA LEU A 17 41.43 14.44 10.88
C LEU A 17 41.73 13.01 10.39
N LEU A 18 40.67 12.24 10.16
CA LEU A 18 40.76 11.04 9.34
C LEU A 18 40.09 11.32 8.00
N TYR A 19 40.91 11.60 7.01
CA TYR A 19 40.56 11.44 5.60
C TYR A 19 40.23 9.96 5.39
N SER A 20 38.96 9.63 5.25
CA SER A 20 38.53 8.31 4.80
C SER A 20 38.09 8.43 3.35
N CYS A 21 38.82 7.76 2.46
CA CYS A 21 38.42 7.55 1.09
C CYS A 21 37.04 6.88 1.05
N SER A 22 36.05 7.58 0.51
CA SER A 22 34.79 6.99 0.10
C SER A 22 35.01 6.19 -1.18
N PRO A 23 34.61 4.93 -1.25
CA PRO A 23 34.47 4.25 -2.53
C PRO A 23 33.33 4.87 -3.31
N SER A 24 33.66 5.53 -4.41
CA SER A 24 32.72 6.06 -5.38
C SER A 24 31.96 4.93 -6.05
N GLY A 25 30.63 5.04 -6.04
CA GLY A 25 29.83 4.48 -7.12
C GLY A 25 28.82 3.41 -6.82
N ILE A 26 28.02 3.55 -5.73
CA ILE A 26 26.69 2.96 -5.72
C ILE A 26 25.76 4.07 -5.21
N THR A 27 25.07 4.77 -6.11
CA THR A 27 23.92 5.58 -5.74
C THR A 27 22.83 4.62 -5.25
N PRO A 28 22.40 4.71 -4.00
CA PRO A 28 21.23 3.94 -3.59
C PRO A 28 20.07 4.35 -4.50
N TYR A 29 19.34 3.37 -5.01
CA TYR A 29 18.09 3.63 -5.71
C TYR A 29 17.24 4.56 -4.81
N PRO A 30 16.68 5.64 -5.38
CA PRO A 30 15.81 6.51 -4.59
C PRO A 30 14.65 5.63 -4.12
N THR A 31 14.54 5.49 -2.79
CA THR A 31 13.35 4.94 -2.17
C THR A 31 12.19 5.81 -2.62
N TYR A 32 11.29 5.24 -3.44
CA TYR A 32 10.07 5.91 -3.83
C TYR A 32 9.23 6.09 -2.56
N ASP A 33 9.15 7.32 -2.08
CA ASP A 33 8.19 7.72 -1.06
C ASP A 33 6.91 8.15 -1.78
N PRO A 34 5.84 7.35 -1.75
CA PRO A 34 4.58 7.71 -2.39
C PRO A 34 3.91 8.93 -1.74
N PHE A 35 4.41 9.38 -0.59
CA PHE A 35 3.90 10.53 0.16
C PHE A 35 4.79 11.76 0.03
N ALA A 36 5.93 11.69 -0.67
CA ALA A 36 6.78 12.84 -0.89
C ALA A 36 6.02 13.89 -1.72
N PRO A 37 6.08 15.18 -1.33
CA PRO A 37 5.50 16.24 -2.14
C PRO A 37 6.19 16.22 -3.52
N VAL A 38 5.38 16.21 -4.59
CA VAL A 38 5.90 16.39 -5.95
C VAL A 38 6.39 17.84 -6.05
N THR A 39 7.63 18.06 -5.67
CA THR A 39 8.31 19.32 -5.96
C THR A 39 8.59 19.30 -7.46
N GLY A 40 7.71 19.95 -8.23
CA GLY A 40 8.01 20.28 -9.61
C GLY A 40 9.28 21.14 -9.59
N GLN A 41 10.42 20.52 -9.88
CA GLN A 41 11.61 21.30 -10.20
C GLN A 41 11.28 22.07 -11.47
N ALA A 42 11.12 23.38 -11.32
CA ALA A 42 11.21 24.29 -12.46
C ALA A 42 12.59 24.00 -13.08
N VAL A 43 12.60 23.39 -14.26
CA VAL A 43 13.81 23.22 -15.04
C VAL A 43 14.24 24.64 -15.42
N THR A 44 15.19 25.19 -14.66
CA THR A 44 15.83 26.44 -15.04
C THR A 44 16.66 26.11 -16.29
N PRO A 45 16.42 26.72 -17.45
CA PRO A 45 17.26 26.49 -18.62
C PRO A 45 18.68 26.88 -18.28
N ALA A 46 19.64 26.04 -18.67
CA ALA A 46 21.06 26.37 -18.54
C ALA A 46 21.36 27.71 -19.23
N PRO A 47 22.24 28.55 -18.67
CA PRO A 47 22.64 29.80 -19.35
C PRO A 47 23.28 29.47 -20.72
N PRO A 48 22.96 30.24 -21.76
CA PRO A 48 23.50 30.01 -23.11
C PRO A 48 25.02 30.16 -23.11
N GLN A 49 25.68 29.26 -23.84
CA GLN A 49 27.14 29.31 -24.03
C GLN A 49 27.52 30.53 -24.88
N PRO A 50 28.66 31.20 -24.65
CA PRO A 50 29.09 32.35 -25.46
C PRO A 50 29.35 31.91 -26.91
N GLY A 51 28.55 32.42 -27.85
CA GLY A 51 28.72 32.18 -29.27
C GLY A 51 27.47 31.64 -30.01
N GLU A 52 26.41 31.33 -29.31
CA GLU A 52 25.17 30.87 -29.95
C GLU A 52 24.29 32.06 -30.35
N ILE A 53 24.09 32.25 -31.66
CA ILE A 53 23.18 33.26 -32.21
C ILE A 53 21.75 32.77 -32.00
N ILE A 54 21.09 33.28 -30.99
CA ILE A 54 19.67 32.99 -30.72
C ILE A 54 18.83 33.65 -31.80
N GLN A 55 18.31 32.88 -32.75
CA GLN A 55 17.24 33.37 -33.61
C GLN A 55 15.99 33.59 -32.75
N PRO A 56 15.28 34.73 -32.91
CA PRO A 56 14.03 34.97 -32.20
C PRO A 56 13.00 33.92 -32.61
N THR A 57 12.64 33.06 -31.65
CA THR A 57 11.52 32.14 -31.80
C THR A 57 10.25 32.96 -32.06
N LYS A 58 9.62 32.81 -33.21
CA LYS A 58 8.34 33.44 -33.51
C LYS A 58 7.35 33.04 -32.44
N THR A 59 6.92 34.00 -31.63
CA THR A 59 5.80 33.83 -30.70
C THR A 59 4.57 33.41 -31.53
N PRO A 60 3.90 32.32 -31.18
CA PRO A 60 2.66 31.95 -31.86
C PRO A 60 1.61 33.03 -31.58
N SER A 61 1.31 33.85 -32.55
CA SER A 61 0.23 34.82 -32.48
C SER A 61 -1.10 34.13 -32.82
N GLY A 62 -1.70 33.52 -31.82
CA GLY A 62 -3.03 32.96 -31.92
C GLY A 62 -3.50 32.49 -30.55
N PRO A 63 -4.80 32.56 -30.24
CA PRO A 63 -5.29 32.00 -28.98
C PRO A 63 -5.00 30.51 -28.98
N THR A 64 -4.36 30.05 -27.89
CA THR A 64 -4.13 28.64 -27.62
C THR A 64 -5.49 27.91 -27.75
N PRO A 65 -5.64 26.89 -28.61
CA PRO A 65 -6.91 26.21 -28.75
C PRO A 65 -7.26 25.60 -27.37
N THR A 66 -8.26 26.16 -26.73
CA THR A 66 -8.85 25.59 -25.54
C THR A 66 -9.40 24.23 -25.93
N ARG A 67 -8.78 23.16 -25.46
CA ARG A 67 -9.27 21.80 -25.68
C ARG A 67 -10.72 21.74 -25.20
N ALA A 68 -11.65 21.49 -26.11
CA ALA A 68 -13.04 21.30 -25.75
C ALA A 68 -13.13 20.22 -24.65
N PRO A 69 -13.98 20.41 -23.62
CA PRO A 69 -14.17 19.37 -22.63
C PRO A 69 -14.59 18.09 -23.37
N LEU A 70 -13.90 16.99 -23.06
CA LEU A 70 -14.27 15.69 -23.60
C LEU A 70 -15.67 15.37 -23.06
N SER A 71 -16.70 15.51 -23.89
CA SER A 71 -18.02 14.97 -23.61
C SER A 71 -17.89 13.44 -23.61
N VAL A 72 -17.64 12.86 -22.45
CA VAL A 72 -17.72 11.42 -22.29
C VAL A 72 -19.21 11.09 -22.31
N THR A 73 -19.72 10.72 -23.48
CA THR A 73 -21.04 10.11 -23.59
C THR A 73 -20.90 8.72 -22.99
N ILE A 74 -21.32 8.55 -21.73
CA ILE A 74 -21.42 7.21 -21.14
C ILE A 74 -22.49 6.48 -21.97
N PRO A 75 -22.15 5.36 -22.64
CA PRO A 75 -23.14 4.63 -23.40
C PRO A 75 -24.23 4.14 -22.45
N THR A 76 -25.41 4.69 -22.60
CA THR A 76 -26.58 4.24 -21.84
C THR A 76 -26.85 2.80 -22.26
N ARG A 77 -26.78 1.89 -21.32
CA ARG A 77 -27.07 0.47 -21.58
C ARG A 77 -28.47 0.35 -22.20
N ASN A 78 -28.54 -0.27 -23.37
CA ASN A 78 -29.82 -0.61 -23.97
C ASN A 78 -30.53 -1.62 -23.04
N PRO A 79 -31.69 -1.30 -22.45
CA PRO A 79 -32.38 -2.21 -21.55
C PRO A 79 -32.81 -3.52 -22.22
N ASN A 80 -32.86 -3.56 -23.55
CA ASN A 80 -33.23 -4.73 -24.34
C ASN A 80 -32.00 -5.51 -24.88
N SER A 81 -30.76 -5.09 -24.55
CA SER A 81 -29.61 -5.92 -24.90
C SER A 81 -29.56 -7.16 -24.04
N SER A 82 -29.54 -8.33 -24.65
CA SER A 82 -29.25 -9.56 -23.95
C SER A 82 -27.88 -9.47 -23.28
N PHE A 83 -27.85 -9.59 -21.96
CA PHE A 83 -26.59 -9.64 -21.21
C PHE A 83 -25.95 -11.02 -21.48
N THR A 84 -24.92 -11.05 -22.28
CA THR A 84 -24.03 -12.20 -22.30
C THR A 84 -23.19 -12.07 -21.04
N ALA A 85 -23.38 -12.97 -20.07
CA ALA A 85 -22.52 -13.03 -18.92
C ALA A 85 -21.07 -13.16 -19.38
N PRO A 86 -20.12 -12.42 -18.80
CA PRO A 86 -18.72 -12.58 -19.13
C PRO A 86 -18.33 -14.05 -18.93
N THR A 87 -17.57 -14.59 -19.87
CA THR A 87 -17.02 -15.94 -19.74
C THR A 87 -16.25 -16.02 -18.42
N PRO A 88 -16.56 -17.01 -17.56
CA PRO A 88 -15.78 -17.16 -16.32
C PRO A 88 -14.30 -17.31 -16.67
N ASP A 89 -13.43 -16.61 -15.91
CA ASP A 89 -11.99 -16.82 -16.02
C ASP A 89 -11.67 -18.29 -15.75
N ALA A 90 -10.71 -18.82 -16.50
CA ALA A 90 -10.20 -20.16 -16.19
C ALA A 90 -9.61 -20.18 -14.77
N PRO A 91 -9.70 -21.30 -14.04
CA PRO A 91 -9.06 -21.42 -12.74
C PRO A 91 -7.56 -21.06 -12.82
N HIS A 92 -7.06 -20.31 -11.85
CA HIS A 92 -5.67 -19.91 -11.79
C HIS A 92 -4.76 -21.09 -11.46
N ALA A 93 -3.61 -21.16 -12.13
CA ALA A 93 -2.53 -22.06 -11.70
C ALA A 93 -1.85 -21.41 -10.48
N LEU A 94 -2.17 -21.90 -9.29
CA LEU A 94 -1.53 -21.41 -8.08
C LEU A 94 -0.06 -21.81 -8.05
N PRO A 95 0.87 -20.94 -7.60
CA PRO A 95 2.25 -21.33 -7.38
C PRO A 95 2.28 -22.44 -6.32
N PRO A 96 3.06 -23.50 -6.52
CA PRO A 96 3.21 -24.54 -5.51
C PRO A 96 3.80 -23.94 -4.23
N PRO A 97 3.37 -24.40 -3.04
CA PRO A 97 4.02 -23.99 -1.81
C PRO A 97 5.50 -24.43 -1.84
N ARG A 98 6.36 -23.63 -1.25
CA ARG A 98 7.77 -23.99 -1.14
C ARG A 98 7.94 -25.15 -0.16
N GLU A 99 8.40 -26.29 -0.66
CA GLU A 99 8.52 -27.55 0.11
C GLU A 99 9.90 -27.77 0.73
N PHE A 100 10.88 -26.92 0.42
CA PHE A 100 12.27 -27.06 0.88
C PHE A 100 12.72 -25.86 1.73
N VAL A 101 13.75 -26.11 2.54
CA VAL A 101 14.44 -25.05 3.29
C VAL A 101 15.34 -24.29 2.31
N ASP A 102 15.18 -22.98 2.26
CA ASP A 102 16.04 -22.08 1.50
C ASP A 102 17.01 -21.34 2.44
N GLN A 103 18.01 -20.68 1.91
CA GLN A 103 18.96 -19.88 2.67
C GLN A 103 18.97 -18.44 2.16
N TYR A 104 18.89 -17.51 3.08
CA TYR A 104 18.95 -16.08 2.79
C TYR A 104 20.12 -15.43 3.51
N THR A 105 20.88 -14.61 2.81
CA THR A 105 21.94 -13.80 3.39
C THR A 105 21.41 -12.42 3.72
N VAL A 106 21.39 -12.08 5.00
CA VAL A 106 20.88 -10.81 5.54
C VAL A 106 21.59 -9.62 4.93
N GLN A 107 20.84 -8.66 4.45
CA GLN A 107 21.33 -7.41 3.86
C GLN A 107 21.14 -6.23 4.83
N ALA A 108 21.78 -5.11 4.51
CA ALA A 108 21.61 -3.88 5.30
C ALA A 108 20.15 -3.38 5.24
N GLY A 109 19.55 -3.17 6.41
CA GLY A 109 18.15 -2.75 6.55
C GLY A 109 17.15 -3.89 6.71
N ASP A 110 17.60 -5.16 6.63
CA ASP A 110 16.73 -6.29 6.89
C ASP A 110 16.39 -6.44 8.37
N SER A 111 15.19 -6.93 8.61
CA SER A 111 14.70 -7.39 9.89
C SER A 111 14.09 -8.79 9.75
N LEU A 112 13.93 -9.51 10.85
CA LEU A 112 13.23 -10.80 10.84
C LEU A 112 11.81 -10.65 10.25
N GLY A 113 11.12 -9.56 10.58
CA GLY A 113 9.79 -9.26 10.05
C GLY A 113 9.78 -8.98 8.55
N SER A 114 10.77 -8.25 8.01
CA SER A 114 10.85 -7.99 6.56
C SER A 114 11.19 -9.26 5.78
N ILE A 115 12.09 -10.09 6.31
CA ILE A 115 12.46 -11.37 5.69
C ILE A 115 11.27 -12.33 5.70
N SER A 116 10.60 -12.51 6.85
CA SER A 116 9.43 -13.40 6.94
C SER A 116 8.34 -12.99 5.96
N LYS A 117 8.05 -11.70 5.86
CA LYS A 117 7.07 -11.15 4.91
C LYS A 117 7.49 -11.39 3.44
N THR A 118 8.78 -11.22 3.12
CA THR A 118 9.29 -11.43 1.76
C THR A 118 9.14 -12.88 1.31
N TYR A 119 9.40 -13.82 2.23
CA TYR A 119 9.31 -15.24 1.93
C TYR A 119 7.93 -15.87 2.21
N GLY A 120 6.96 -15.08 2.65
CA GLY A 120 5.61 -15.54 2.95
C GLY A 120 5.59 -16.61 4.05
N ILE A 121 6.35 -16.43 5.13
CA ILE A 121 6.37 -17.31 6.29
C ILE A 121 6.06 -16.51 7.55
N SER A 122 5.58 -17.16 8.60
CA SER A 122 5.38 -16.48 9.88
C SER A 122 6.73 -16.09 10.50
N LEU A 123 6.74 -14.97 11.23
CA LEU A 123 7.93 -14.54 11.99
C LEU A 123 8.38 -15.63 12.96
N GLU A 124 7.43 -16.28 13.61
CA GLU A 124 7.69 -17.37 14.56
C GLU A 124 8.34 -18.57 13.88
N ALA A 125 7.85 -19.01 12.71
CA ALA A 125 8.46 -20.09 11.95
C ALA A 125 9.90 -19.76 11.53
N LEU A 126 10.17 -18.50 11.12
CA LEU A 126 11.52 -18.05 10.80
C LEU A 126 12.43 -18.08 12.04
N MET A 127 11.95 -17.56 13.16
CA MET A 127 12.71 -17.56 14.43
C MET A 127 13.01 -18.99 14.91
N GLN A 128 12.01 -19.85 14.90
CA GLN A 128 12.15 -21.24 15.31
C GLN A 128 13.15 -22.03 14.45
N ALA A 129 13.08 -21.86 13.12
CA ALA A 129 13.97 -22.53 12.19
C ALA A 129 15.45 -22.11 12.35
N ASN A 130 15.71 -20.96 13.01
CA ASN A 130 17.04 -20.40 13.19
C ASN A 130 17.49 -20.32 14.65
N GLY A 131 16.67 -20.73 15.60
CA GLY A 131 16.97 -20.61 17.04
C GLY A 131 17.06 -19.14 17.49
N LEU A 132 16.30 -18.25 16.86
CA LEU A 132 16.26 -16.81 17.13
C LEU A 132 15.04 -16.46 17.98
N ASN A 133 15.03 -15.24 18.52
CA ASN A 133 13.89 -14.67 19.24
C ASN A 133 13.62 -13.23 18.79
N GLU A 134 12.54 -12.62 19.25
CA GLU A 134 12.11 -11.27 18.84
C GLU A 134 13.15 -10.18 19.13
N THR A 135 14.00 -10.37 20.11
CA THR A 135 15.06 -9.40 20.47
C THR A 135 16.37 -9.64 19.74
N THR A 136 16.45 -10.67 18.89
CA THR A 136 17.67 -11.00 18.16
C THR A 136 17.91 -9.98 17.06
N MET A 137 19.06 -9.31 17.13
CA MET A 137 19.51 -8.42 16.05
C MET A 137 20.23 -9.24 14.98
N LEU A 138 19.80 -9.08 13.73
CA LEU A 138 20.46 -9.70 12.58
C LEU A 138 21.74 -8.94 12.22
N SER A 139 22.77 -9.67 11.84
CA SER A 139 23.99 -9.08 11.30
C SER A 139 23.99 -9.14 9.76
N VAL A 140 24.43 -8.09 9.12
CA VAL A 140 24.63 -8.10 7.65
C VAL A 140 25.60 -9.21 7.27
N GLY A 141 25.25 -10.04 6.30
CA GLY A 141 26.01 -11.23 5.90
C GLY A 141 25.66 -12.49 6.70
N GLN A 142 24.83 -12.40 7.74
CA GLN A 142 24.33 -13.59 8.44
C GLN A 142 23.44 -14.41 7.51
N VAL A 143 23.64 -15.74 7.51
CA VAL A 143 22.77 -16.65 6.76
C VAL A 143 21.64 -17.10 7.67
N VAL A 144 20.40 -16.95 7.21
CA VAL A 144 19.21 -17.45 7.87
C VAL A 144 18.54 -18.52 7.02
N ASN A 145 18.10 -19.59 7.65
CA ASN A 145 17.34 -20.67 7.02
C ASN A 145 15.88 -20.26 6.91
N ILE A 146 15.34 -20.35 5.72
CA ILE A 146 13.96 -20.03 5.42
C ILE A 146 13.19 -21.35 5.38
N PRO A 147 12.34 -21.65 6.35
CA PRO A 147 11.63 -22.92 6.40
C PRO A 147 10.61 -23.03 5.25
N PRO A 148 10.18 -24.26 4.89
CA PRO A 148 9.10 -24.44 3.95
C PRO A 148 7.80 -23.79 4.46
N VAL A 149 6.93 -23.42 3.52
CA VAL A 149 5.61 -22.89 3.85
C VAL A 149 4.70 -24.07 4.21
N VAL A 150 4.25 -24.10 5.46
CA VAL A 150 3.23 -25.07 5.89
C VAL A 150 1.87 -24.42 5.66
N THR A 151 1.16 -24.84 4.63
CA THR A 151 -0.19 -24.38 4.34
C THR A 151 -1.24 -25.28 4.98
N ASP A 152 -2.34 -24.68 5.44
CA ASP A 152 -3.54 -25.44 5.77
C ASP A 152 -4.01 -26.15 4.49
N PRO A 153 -4.36 -27.44 4.54
CA PRO A 153 -4.86 -28.17 3.37
C PRO A 153 -6.24 -27.68 2.90
N ILE A 154 -6.96 -26.91 3.72
CA ILE A 154 -8.29 -26.39 3.40
C ILE A 154 -8.14 -25.02 2.73
N PRO A 155 -8.50 -24.88 1.43
CA PRO A 155 -8.47 -23.59 0.78
C PRO A 155 -9.49 -22.62 1.41
N GLY A 156 -9.27 -21.34 1.21
CA GLY A 156 -10.23 -20.30 1.55
C GLY A 156 -11.48 -20.38 0.68
N SER A 157 -12.44 -19.49 0.93
CA SER A 157 -13.69 -19.42 0.20
C SER A 157 -13.48 -19.14 -1.29
N GLY A 158 -14.15 -19.91 -2.15
CA GLY A 158 -14.29 -19.63 -3.59
C GLY A 158 -15.38 -18.60 -3.90
N PHE A 159 -15.99 -17.98 -2.87
CA PHE A 159 -17.01 -16.96 -3.05
C PHE A 159 -16.42 -15.68 -3.66
N LYS A 160 -17.06 -15.17 -4.71
CA LYS A 160 -16.61 -13.95 -5.40
C LYS A 160 -17.20 -12.72 -4.70
N LEU A 161 -16.38 -12.03 -3.90
CA LEU A 161 -16.78 -10.86 -3.11
C LEU A 161 -17.16 -9.67 -3.99
N ILE A 162 -16.32 -9.34 -4.97
CA ILE A 162 -16.57 -8.25 -5.93
C ILE A 162 -16.09 -8.64 -7.32
N PRO A 163 -16.71 -8.14 -8.40
CA PRO A 163 -16.15 -8.24 -9.74
C PRO A 163 -14.90 -7.35 -9.87
N ASP A 164 -13.99 -7.71 -10.77
CA ASP A 164 -12.75 -6.96 -11.01
C ASP A 164 -12.98 -5.49 -11.35
N SER A 165 -14.07 -5.19 -12.05
CA SER A 165 -14.46 -3.82 -12.40
C SER A 165 -14.79 -2.93 -11.19
N GLU A 166 -15.18 -3.51 -10.06
CA GLU A 166 -15.47 -2.75 -8.83
C GLU A 166 -14.22 -2.49 -7.98
N LEU A 167 -13.08 -3.10 -8.29
CA LEU A 167 -11.81 -2.72 -7.70
C LEU A 167 -11.26 -1.45 -8.35
N ILE A 168 -11.41 -1.32 -9.67
CA ILE A 168 -10.69 -0.33 -10.48
C ILE A 168 -11.45 1.00 -10.52
N TYR A 169 -10.71 2.12 -10.54
CA TYR A 169 -11.26 3.46 -10.79
C TYR A 169 -11.73 3.59 -12.26
N GLY A 170 -12.88 3.00 -12.54
CA GLY A 170 -13.49 2.97 -13.87
C GLY A 170 -14.55 4.06 -14.11
N PRO A 171 -15.17 4.09 -15.29
CA PRO A 171 -16.17 5.09 -15.64
C PRO A 171 -17.37 5.18 -14.70
N ALA A 172 -17.80 4.05 -14.12
CA ALA A 172 -18.88 4.00 -13.13
C ALA A 172 -18.49 4.71 -11.81
N ALA A 173 -17.21 4.67 -11.44
CA ALA A 173 -16.71 5.35 -10.26
C ALA A 173 -16.61 6.87 -10.46
N ILE A 174 -16.32 7.33 -11.67
CA ILE A 174 -16.23 8.76 -12.02
C ILE A 174 -17.61 9.43 -11.90
N ALA A 175 -18.68 8.73 -12.25
CA ALA A 175 -20.04 9.23 -12.17
C ALA A 175 -20.64 9.25 -10.75
N PHE A 176 -19.92 8.70 -9.77
CA PHE A 176 -20.39 8.63 -8.38
C PHE A 176 -20.08 9.92 -7.63
N ASP A 177 -21.13 10.63 -7.21
CA ASP A 177 -21.00 11.82 -6.35
C ASP A 177 -20.70 11.39 -4.92
N LEU A 178 -19.41 11.19 -4.65
CA LEU A 178 -18.92 10.75 -3.34
C LEU A 178 -19.27 11.75 -2.24
N ASP A 179 -19.16 13.04 -2.50
CA ASP A 179 -19.35 14.07 -1.51
C ASP A 179 -20.83 14.18 -1.10
N ALA A 180 -21.75 14.16 -2.06
CA ALA A 180 -23.19 14.09 -1.76
C ALA A 180 -23.57 12.80 -1.02
N TYR A 181 -22.97 11.67 -1.40
CA TYR A 181 -23.19 10.40 -0.72
C TYR A 181 -22.77 10.47 0.75
N LEU A 182 -21.53 10.90 1.05
CA LEU A 182 -21.03 10.98 2.42
C LEU A 182 -21.85 11.93 3.29
N ARG A 183 -22.20 13.11 2.76
CA ARG A 183 -23.09 14.02 3.47
C ARG A 183 -24.46 13.40 3.79
N SER A 184 -24.99 12.60 2.87
CA SER A 184 -26.28 11.92 3.10
C SER A 184 -26.24 10.88 4.21
N LYS A 185 -25.04 10.32 4.51
CA LYS A 185 -24.87 9.31 5.56
C LYS A 185 -24.64 9.91 6.95
N GLY A 186 -24.15 11.13 7.04
CA GLY A 186 -23.99 11.86 8.30
C GLY A 186 -22.92 11.33 9.24
N GLY A 187 -22.04 10.45 8.75
CA GLY A 187 -20.93 9.92 9.53
C GLY A 187 -19.72 10.86 9.62
N TYR A 188 -18.70 10.42 10.31
CA TYR A 188 -17.48 11.18 10.57
C TYR A 188 -16.77 11.61 9.27
N LEU A 189 -16.65 10.68 8.30
CA LEU A 189 -15.95 10.91 7.04
C LEU A 189 -16.49 12.10 6.23
N GLY A 190 -17.80 12.34 6.30
CA GLY A 190 -18.44 13.45 5.60
C GLY A 190 -18.09 14.84 6.16
N ASN A 191 -17.59 14.89 7.40
CA ASN A 191 -17.23 16.12 8.11
C ASN A 191 -15.73 16.23 8.40
N ASP A 192 -14.94 15.18 8.11
CA ASP A 192 -13.50 15.15 8.38
C ASP A 192 -12.74 16.07 7.43
N VAL A 193 -11.76 16.78 7.98
CA VAL A 193 -10.83 17.64 7.22
C VAL A 193 -9.44 17.43 7.79
N GLN A 194 -8.50 17.03 6.95
CA GLN A 194 -7.11 16.79 7.37
C GLN A 194 -6.13 17.60 6.53
N ASP A 195 -5.00 17.94 7.13
CA ASP A 195 -3.85 18.48 6.40
C ASP A 195 -3.13 17.36 5.68
N VAL A 196 -3.09 17.46 4.36
CA VAL A 196 -2.34 16.54 3.49
C VAL A 196 -1.26 17.34 2.77
N ASN A 197 -0.05 17.30 3.32
CA ASN A 197 1.13 18.00 2.79
C ASN A 197 0.92 19.52 2.65
N GLY A 198 0.40 20.18 3.68
CA GLY A 198 0.16 21.62 3.72
C GLY A 198 -1.14 22.06 3.01
N THR A 199 -1.99 21.11 2.62
CA THR A 199 -3.30 21.40 2.02
C THR A 199 -4.39 20.74 2.84
N TYR A 200 -5.36 21.53 3.31
CA TYR A 200 -6.54 21.03 4.00
C TYR A 200 -7.52 20.43 3.00
N LEU A 201 -7.78 19.12 3.13
CA LEU A 201 -8.69 18.37 2.28
C LEU A 201 -9.82 17.76 3.10
N SER A 202 -11.04 17.79 2.55
CA SER A 202 -12.17 17.05 3.13
C SER A 202 -11.99 15.54 2.95
N GLY A 203 -12.68 14.74 3.75
CA GLY A 203 -12.66 13.29 3.63
C GLY A 203 -12.99 12.81 2.22
N SER A 204 -13.99 13.40 1.55
CA SER A 204 -14.31 13.08 0.15
C SER A 204 -13.16 13.39 -0.82
N GLN A 205 -12.47 14.53 -0.64
CA GLN A 205 -11.33 14.90 -1.47
C GLN A 205 -10.13 13.98 -1.26
N ILE A 206 -9.89 13.56 0.01
CA ILE A 206 -8.83 12.59 0.33
C ILE A 206 -9.10 11.25 -0.36
N ILE A 207 -10.31 10.72 -0.22
CA ILE A 207 -10.68 9.45 -0.86
C ILE A 207 -10.55 9.52 -2.38
N LEU A 208 -11.03 10.60 -3.01
CA LEU A 208 -10.89 10.78 -4.46
C LEU A 208 -9.43 10.90 -4.90
N ARG A 209 -8.59 11.62 -4.14
CA ARG A 209 -7.15 11.72 -4.42
C ARG A 209 -6.47 10.35 -4.37
N VAL A 210 -6.73 9.56 -3.34
CA VAL A 210 -6.20 8.20 -3.23
C VAL A 210 -6.72 7.32 -4.36
N ALA A 211 -8.02 7.33 -4.61
CA ALA A 211 -8.65 6.56 -5.69
C ALA A 211 -7.99 6.83 -7.05
N GLN A 212 -7.71 8.09 -7.36
CA GLN A 212 -7.04 8.49 -8.60
C GLN A 212 -5.56 8.08 -8.63
N ASN A 213 -4.83 8.30 -7.55
CA ASN A 213 -3.39 8.01 -7.48
C ASN A 213 -3.11 6.50 -7.57
N TYR A 214 -3.97 5.68 -6.99
CA TYR A 214 -3.81 4.22 -6.94
C TYR A 214 -4.70 3.48 -7.94
N SER A 215 -5.52 4.19 -8.72
CA SER A 215 -6.48 3.59 -9.66
C SER A 215 -7.48 2.63 -8.99
N VAL A 216 -7.83 2.87 -7.73
CA VAL A 216 -8.77 2.06 -6.95
C VAL A 216 -10.13 2.76 -6.87
N ASN A 217 -11.22 2.00 -6.95
CA ASN A 217 -12.57 2.53 -6.88
C ASN A 217 -12.83 3.23 -5.52
N PRO A 218 -13.21 4.53 -5.48
CA PRO A 218 -13.46 5.25 -4.24
C PRO A 218 -14.61 4.63 -3.42
N ARG A 219 -15.60 4.00 -4.06
CA ARG A 219 -16.69 3.31 -3.37
C ARG A 219 -16.17 2.13 -2.54
N LEU A 220 -15.17 1.42 -3.04
CA LEU A 220 -14.52 0.33 -2.30
C LEU A 220 -13.78 0.87 -1.07
N LEU A 221 -13.01 1.96 -1.21
CA LEU A 221 -12.32 2.58 -0.07
C LEU A 221 -13.30 3.04 1.01
N VAL A 222 -14.42 3.61 0.61
CA VAL A 222 -15.51 4.01 1.53
C VAL A 222 -16.15 2.80 2.20
N ALA A 223 -16.40 1.72 1.46
CA ALA A 223 -16.96 0.49 2.02
C ALA A 223 -16.02 -0.14 3.06
N LEU A 224 -14.71 -0.14 2.80
CA LEU A 224 -13.72 -0.62 3.76
C LEU A 224 -13.65 0.25 5.02
N LEU A 225 -13.74 1.58 4.90
CA LEU A 225 -13.82 2.49 6.05
C LEU A 225 -15.07 2.25 6.88
N GLU A 226 -16.21 2.01 6.23
CA GLU A 226 -17.43 1.64 6.96
C GLU A 226 -17.27 0.32 7.67
N TYR A 227 -16.81 -0.69 6.97
CA TYR A 227 -16.65 -2.05 7.50
C TYR A 227 -15.69 -2.10 8.70
N ARG A 228 -14.54 -1.41 8.60
CA ARG A 228 -13.49 -1.45 9.62
C ARG A 228 -13.74 -0.56 10.83
N SER A 229 -14.39 0.57 10.65
CA SER A 229 -14.48 1.60 11.69
C SER A 229 -15.81 2.38 11.75
N GLY A 230 -16.74 2.10 10.84
CA GLY A 230 -18.05 2.79 10.82
C GLY A 230 -17.96 4.26 10.44
N TRP A 231 -16.91 4.70 9.79
CA TRP A 231 -16.65 6.13 9.51
C TRP A 231 -17.70 6.81 8.63
N VAL A 232 -18.43 6.02 7.85
CA VAL A 232 -19.42 6.56 6.88
C VAL A 232 -20.77 6.85 7.55
N THR A 233 -21.17 6.02 8.51
CA THR A 233 -22.49 6.16 9.17
C THR A 233 -22.40 6.60 10.62
N ASN A 234 -21.28 6.36 11.32
CA ASN A 234 -21.08 6.75 12.70
C ASN A 234 -20.42 8.15 12.78
N PRO A 235 -21.09 9.16 13.37
CA PRO A 235 -20.49 10.50 13.52
C PRO A 235 -19.38 10.57 14.57
N VAL A 236 -19.25 9.55 15.45
CA VAL A 236 -18.25 9.50 16.54
C VAL A 236 -17.59 8.11 16.57
N PRO A 237 -16.78 7.75 15.57
CA PRO A 237 -16.09 6.46 15.56
C PRO A 237 -15.02 6.40 16.64
N SER A 238 -14.75 5.20 17.14
CA SER A 238 -13.78 4.98 18.22
C SER A 238 -12.32 5.07 17.76
N ASN A 239 -12.05 4.88 16.47
CA ASN A 239 -10.71 4.85 15.91
C ASN A 239 -10.58 5.91 14.80
N ILE A 240 -10.06 7.08 15.18
CA ILE A 240 -9.89 8.23 14.28
C ILE A 240 -8.54 8.18 13.57
N ASP A 241 -7.48 7.81 14.28
CA ASP A 241 -6.13 7.86 13.73
C ASP A 241 -5.84 6.69 12.78
N TYR A 242 -6.46 5.52 13.03
CA TYR A 242 -6.19 4.29 12.29
C TYR A 242 -7.49 3.63 11.77
N PRO A 243 -8.29 4.32 10.94
CA PRO A 243 -9.64 3.86 10.58
C PRO A 243 -9.65 2.53 9.78
N LEU A 244 -8.56 2.13 9.16
CA LEU A 244 -8.45 0.86 8.43
C LEU A 244 -7.65 -0.22 9.18
N GLY A 245 -7.12 0.11 10.37
CA GLY A 245 -6.53 -0.87 11.29
C GLY A 245 -5.04 -1.14 11.07
N ASN A 246 -4.33 -0.30 10.33
CA ASN A 246 -2.87 -0.32 10.36
C ASN A 246 -2.37 0.62 11.47
N TYR A 247 -1.95 0.05 12.59
CA TYR A 247 -1.58 0.78 13.81
C TYR A 247 -0.12 1.26 13.82
N ASP A 248 0.60 1.18 12.72
CA ASP A 248 1.91 1.80 12.59
C ASP A 248 1.75 3.33 12.57
N GLU A 249 2.48 4.03 13.43
CA GLU A 249 2.42 5.49 13.60
C GLU A 249 2.65 6.25 12.27
N TYR A 250 3.48 5.70 11.39
CA TYR A 250 3.71 6.27 10.06
C TYR A 250 2.43 6.35 9.22
N TYR A 251 1.49 5.42 9.42
CA TYR A 251 0.23 5.38 8.67
C TYR A 251 -0.93 6.08 9.38
N ALA A 252 -0.70 6.85 10.43
CA ALA A 252 -1.76 7.61 11.10
C ALA A 252 -2.45 8.61 10.15
N GLY A 253 -3.77 8.71 10.27
CA GLY A 253 -4.63 9.62 9.50
C GLY A 253 -5.25 9.01 8.24
N LEU A 254 -6.38 9.59 7.81
CA LEU A 254 -7.20 9.06 6.72
C LEU A 254 -6.43 8.87 5.42
N TYR A 255 -5.63 9.87 5.02
CA TYR A 255 -4.89 9.81 3.76
C TYR A 255 -3.93 8.61 3.70
N ARG A 256 -3.12 8.44 4.75
CA ARG A 256 -2.12 7.38 4.80
C ARG A 256 -2.74 5.99 4.97
N GLN A 257 -3.78 5.89 5.78
CA GLN A 257 -4.56 4.66 5.95
C GLN A 257 -5.18 4.20 4.64
N THR A 258 -5.83 5.11 3.92
CA THR A 258 -6.49 4.78 2.64
C THR A 258 -5.50 4.52 1.52
N ALA A 259 -4.37 5.24 1.48
CA ALA A 259 -3.29 4.98 0.53
C ALA A 259 -2.63 3.61 0.76
N TRP A 260 -2.36 3.26 2.03
CA TRP A 260 -1.89 1.93 2.41
C TRP A 260 -2.88 0.81 2.02
N ALA A 261 -4.17 1.03 2.23
CA ALA A 261 -5.18 0.06 1.83
C ALA A 261 -5.23 -0.11 0.31
N ALA A 262 -5.20 0.99 -0.44
CA ALA A 262 -5.21 0.97 -1.90
C ALA A 262 -3.98 0.25 -2.48
N ASP A 263 -2.79 0.47 -1.90
CA ASP A 263 -1.57 -0.24 -2.28
C ASP A 263 -1.70 -1.75 -2.06
N ASN A 264 -2.22 -2.17 -0.90
CA ASN A 264 -2.39 -3.59 -0.60
C ASN A 264 -3.50 -4.25 -1.44
N LEU A 265 -4.58 -3.55 -1.75
CA LEU A 265 -5.58 -4.02 -2.71
C LEU A 265 -4.96 -4.25 -4.09
N ASN A 266 -4.17 -3.30 -4.58
CA ASN A 266 -3.45 -3.44 -5.84
C ASN A 266 -2.45 -4.59 -5.80
N ARG A 267 -1.72 -4.76 -4.69
CA ARG A 267 -0.78 -5.88 -4.51
C ARG A 267 -1.50 -7.22 -4.62
N GLY A 268 -2.60 -7.40 -3.92
CA GLY A 268 -3.42 -8.62 -4.03
C GLY A 268 -3.93 -8.85 -5.46
N TYR A 269 -4.47 -7.81 -6.09
CA TYR A 269 -5.00 -7.87 -7.45
C TYR A 269 -3.94 -8.28 -8.48
N TYR A 270 -2.83 -7.55 -8.55
CA TYR A 270 -1.81 -7.80 -9.56
C TYR A 270 -1.03 -9.08 -9.31
N SER A 271 -0.75 -9.42 -8.04
CA SER A 271 -0.10 -10.70 -7.71
C SER A 271 -0.95 -11.89 -8.13
N TRP A 272 -2.28 -11.81 -7.94
CA TRP A 272 -3.20 -12.82 -8.46
C TRP A 272 -3.15 -12.91 -9.98
N ARG A 273 -3.23 -11.78 -10.68
CA ARG A 273 -3.22 -11.71 -12.14
C ARG A 273 -1.98 -12.33 -12.78
N VAL A 274 -0.85 -12.31 -12.10
CA VAL A 274 0.42 -12.89 -12.61
C VAL A 274 0.72 -14.26 -11.99
N ASN A 275 -0.25 -14.90 -11.32
CA ASN A 275 -0.11 -16.19 -10.64
C ASN A 275 1.03 -16.21 -9.59
N ALA A 276 1.29 -15.09 -8.93
CA ALA A 276 2.28 -14.97 -7.87
C ALA A 276 1.70 -15.12 -6.46
N LEU A 277 0.39 -15.36 -6.34
CA LEU A 277 -0.32 -15.45 -5.07
C LEU A 277 -1.01 -16.81 -4.98
N GLY A 278 -0.58 -17.67 -4.06
CA GLY A 278 -1.14 -19.00 -3.88
C GLY A 278 -1.68 -19.26 -2.48
N ALA A 279 -1.05 -18.66 -1.48
CA ALA A 279 -1.49 -18.73 -0.09
C ALA A 279 -1.21 -17.40 0.61
N LEU A 280 -2.04 -17.06 1.60
CA LEU A 280 -1.97 -15.81 2.34
C LEU A 280 -1.49 -16.08 3.76
N PRO A 281 -0.44 -15.39 4.24
CA PRO A 281 -0.09 -15.40 5.64
C PRO A 281 -1.15 -14.64 6.45
N LEU A 282 -1.60 -15.23 7.54
CA LEU A 282 -2.57 -14.64 8.47
C LEU A 282 -1.91 -14.17 9.76
N ASN A 283 -2.61 -13.36 10.52
CA ASN A 283 -2.06 -12.75 11.75
C ASN A 283 -1.76 -13.75 12.87
N ASP A 284 -2.41 -14.92 12.85
CA ASP A 284 -2.16 -16.03 13.78
C ASP A 284 -0.98 -16.94 13.38
N GLY A 285 -0.26 -16.59 12.32
CA GLY A 285 0.86 -17.36 11.77
C GLY A 285 0.45 -18.53 10.89
N THR A 286 -0.83 -18.76 10.67
CA THR A 286 -1.33 -19.77 9.73
C THR A 286 -1.29 -19.27 8.28
N TYR A 287 -1.46 -20.17 7.32
CA TYR A 287 -1.52 -19.85 5.90
C TYR A 287 -2.82 -20.35 5.32
N ALA A 288 -3.55 -19.45 4.67
CA ALA A 288 -4.78 -19.78 3.95
C ALA A 288 -4.47 -19.94 2.46
N PRO A 289 -4.48 -21.15 1.90
CA PRO A 289 -4.44 -21.34 0.45
C PRO A 289 -5.64 -20.64 -0.18
N MET A 290 -5.43 -19.99 -1.31
CA MET A 290 -6.50 -19.31 -2.03
C MET A 290 -7.25 -20.32 -2.93
N ASP A 291 -8.54 -20.10 -3.12
CA ASP A 291 -9.31 -20.91 -4.08
C ASP A 291 -8.97 -20.45 -5.51
N PRO A 292 -8.58 -21.38 -6.42
CA PRO A 292 -8.17 -21.03 -7.79
C PRO A 292 -9.31 -20.48 -8.66
N THR A 293 -10.56 -20.55 -8.21
CA THR A 293 -11.74 -20.12 -8.98
C THR A 293 -12.16 -18.69 -8.71
N ILE A 294 -11.52 -17.99 -7.75
CA ILE A 294 -11.84 -16.59 -7.47
C ILE A 294 -11.28 -15.67 -8.56
N ASN A 295 -11.89 -14.49 -8.67
CA ASN A 295 -11.41 -13.43 -9.55
C ASN A 295 -10.42 -12.51 -8.83
N ALA A 296 -9.69 -11.68 -9.58
CA ALA A 296 -8.65 -10.80 -9.04
C ALA A 296 -9.16 -9.76 -8.04
N GLY A 297 -10.38 -9.23 -8.24
CA GLY A 297 -11.02 -8.32 -7.28
C GLY A 297 -11.26 -8.97 -5.93
N THR A 298 -11.70 -10.23 -5.92
CA THR A 298 -11.86 -11.04 -4.70
C THR A 298 -10.51 -11.33 -4.06
N ALA A 299 -9.50 -11.72 -4.85
CA ALA A 299 -8.16 -11.97 -4.35
C ALA A 299 -7.55 -10.72 -3.68
N ALA A 300 -7.82 -9.53 -4.21
CA ALA A 300 -7.41 -8.27 -3.60
C ALA A 300 -7.99 -8.08 -2.20
N LEU A 301 -9.28 -8.36 -2.02
CA LEU A 301 -9.94 -8.27 -0.71
C LEU A 301 -9.46 -9.36 0.25
N GLN A 302 -9.32 -10.60 -0.22
CA GLN A 302 -8.78 -11.69 0.59
C GLN A 302 -7.37 -11.35 1.08
N TYR A 303 -6.51 -10.81 0.20
CA TYR A 303 -5.18 -10.32 0.58
C TYR A 303 -5.25 -9.18 1.60
N PHE A 304 -6.13 -8.19 1.40
CA PHE A 304 -6.29 -7.08 2.32
C PHE A 304 -6.71 -7.55 3.72
N PHE A 305 -7.70 -8.44 3.81
CA PHE A 305 -8.17 -8.99 5.09
C PHE A 305 -7.14 -9.89 5.77
N SER A 306 -6.24 -10.55 5.03
CA SER A 306 -5.20 -11.38 5.63
C SER A 306 -4.17 -10.59 6.45
N LEU A 307 -4.06 -9.28 6.22
CA LEU A 307 -3.08 -8.43 6.90
C LEU A 307 -3.34 -8.25 8.40
N PHE A 308 -4.56 -8.52 8.87
CA PHE A 308 -4.94 -8.33 10.29
C PHE A 308 -5.82 -9.42 10.88
N ASN A 309 -6.29 -10.37 10.10
CA ASN A 309 -7.20 -11.39 10.58
C ASN A 309 -6.46 -12.68 10.90
N ASP A 310 -6.94 -13.39 11.93
CA ASP A 310 -6.69 -14.80 12.12
C ASP A 310 -7.50 -15.63 11.11
N ARG A 311 -7.27 -16.94 11.09
CA ARG A 311 -7.94 -17.84 10.14
C ARG A 311 -9.46 -17.80 10.26
N ALA A 312 -10.01 -17.82 11.45
CA ALA A 312 -11.45 -17.86 11.66
C ALA A 312 -12.14 -16.56 11.23
N THR A 313 -11.57 -15.42 11.59
CA THR A 313 -12.07 -14.11 11.18
C THR A 313 -11.93 -13.89 9.68
N TRP A 314 -10.80 -14.31 9.11
CA TRP A 314 -10.59 -14.21 7.67
C TRP A 314 -11.60 -15.04 6.89
N ASP A 315 -11.82 -16.32 7.27
CA ASP A 315 -12.82 -17.18 6.64
C ASP A 315 -14.23 -16.59 6.70
N PHE A 316 -14.58 -15.95 7.82
CA PHE A 316 -15.85 -15.24 7.97
C PHE A 316 -15.95 -14.07 6.99
N ASP A 317 -14.93 -13.19 6.94
CA ASP A 317 -14.94 -11.97 6.11
C ASP A 317 -14.95 -12.27 4.61
N VAL A 318 -14.40 -13.41 4.18
CA VAL A 318 -14.26 -13.74 2.75
C VAL A 318 -15.33 -14.74 2.24
N SER A 319 -16.26 -15.14 3.07
CA SER A 319 -17.31 -16.10 2.71
C SER A 319 -18.70 -15.48 2.53
N GLN A 320 -18.84 -14.16 2.72
CA GLN A 320 -20.15 -13.47 2.75
C GLN A 320 -20.30 -12.45 1.63
#